data_ce765b781a07dae872d10dffc083718f
#
_entry.id   ce765b781a07dae872d10dffc083718f
#
_cell.length_a   1.000
_cell.length_b   1.000
_cell.length_c   1.000
_cell.angle_alpha   90.00
_cell.angle_beta   90.00
_cell.angle_gamma   90.00
#
_symmetry.space_group_name_H-M   'P 1'
#
loop_
_entity.id
_entity.type
_entity.pdbx_description
1 polymer ?
#
loop_
_entity_poly.entity_id
_entity_poly.type
_entity_poly.pdbx_seq_one_letter_code
_entity_poly.pdbx_strand_id
1 'polypeptide(L)'
;MDTSKKIRTRFAPSPTGFMHIGNLRTAIYTYIIAKKYGGDFILRIEDTDQERYVEGAVEKIYDTLRVCGLNWDEGPDIGGPVGPYTQSERMGIYKEYALKLIESGHAYYCF
;
A
#
# COMPACT_ATOMS: atom_id res chain seq x y z
N MET A 1 -11.03 -17.77 11.99
CA MET A 1 -10.83 -16.36 11.64
C MET A 1 -11.99 -15.57 12.25
N ASP A 2 -11.70 -14.58 13.06
CA ASP A 2 -12.74 -13.73 13.64
C ASP A 2 -13.37 -12.90 12.51
N THR A 3 -14.61 -13.22 12.14
CA THR A 3 -15.36 -12.55 11.07
C THR A 3 -16.01 -11.24 11.52
N SER A 4 -15.81 -10.83 12.79
CA SER A 4 -16.36 -9.58 13.32
C SER A 4 -15.63 -8.33 12.78
N LYS A 5 -14.40 -8.48 12.28
CA LYS A 5 -13.60 -7.41 11.69
C LYS A 5 -13.60 -7.49 10.17
N LYS A 6 -13.90 -6.36 9.53
CA LYS A 6 -13.81 -6.23 8.08
C LYS A 6 -12.38 -6.55 7.58
N ILE A 7 -12.28 -7.45 6.61
CA ILE A 7 -11.00 -7.78 5.97
C ILE A 7 -10.50 -6.57 5.20
N ARG A 8 -9.23 -6.25 5.38
CA ARG A 8 -8.55 -5.18 4.65
C ARG A 8 -7.25 -5.71 4.08
N THR A 9 -7.09 -5.64 2.79
CA THR A 9 -5.88 -6.05 2.10
C THR A 9 -5.23 -4.86 1.41
N ARG A 10 -3.92 -4.90 1.22
CA ARG A 10 -3.17 -3.79 0.63
C ARG A 10 -2.23 -4.29 -0.46
N PHE A 11 -2.29 -3.64 -1.60
CA PHE A 11 -1.25 -3.69 -2.62
C PHE A 11 -0.39 -2.42 -2.51
N ALA A 12 0.92 -2.57 -2.47
CA ALA A 12 1.86 -1.50 -2.16
C ALA A 12 3.01 -1.42 -3.19
N PRO A 13 2.72 -1.01 -4.43
CA PRO A 13 3.72 -0.92 -5.48
C PRO A 13 4.63 0.30 -5.31
N SER A 14 5.89 0.16 -5.77
CA SER A 14 6.83 1.27 -5.91
C SER A 14 6.75 1.86 -7.32
N PRO A 15 6.75 3.19 -7.48
CA PRO A 15 6.64 3.87 -8.78
C PRO A 15 8.02 3.94 -9.48
N THR A 16 8.64 2.79 -9.72
CA THR A 16 9.99 2.65 -10.29
C THR A 16 9.98 2.29 -11.79
N GLY A 17 8.84 2.40 -12.44
CA GLY A 17 8.65 2.11 -13.86
C GLY A 17 7.33 1.39 -14.13
N PHE A 18 7.30 0.61 -15.20
CA PHE A 18 6.12 -0.18 -15.53
C PHE A 18 5.91 -1.32 -14.54
N MET A 19 4.65 -1.55 -14.21
CA MET A 19 4.27 -2.71 -13.41
C MET A 19 4.42 -3.99 -14.24
N HIS A 20 5.25 -4.93 -13.77
CA HIS A 20 5.40 -6.22 -14.43
C HIS A 20 4.36 -7.24 -13.94
N ILE A 21 4.25 -8.36 -14.64
CA ILE A 21 3.23 -9.39 -14.37
C ILE A 21 3.33 -9.97 -12.95
N GLY A 22 4.51 -10.00 -12.34
CA GLY A 22 4.69 -10.44 -10.96
C GLY A 22 4.01 -9.53 -9.94
N ASN A 23 4.09 -8.20 -10.14
CA ASN A 23 3.38 -7.22 -9.32
C ASN A 23 1.87 -7.35 -9.50
N LEU A 24 1.41 -7.50 -10.75
CA LEU A 24 0.00 -7.69 -11.06
C LEU A 24 -0.55 -8.95 -10.40
N ARG A 25 0.19 -10.05 -10.43
CA ARG A 25 -0.17 -11.29 -9.71
C ARG A 25 -0.41 -11.04 -8.23
N THR A 26 0.49 -10.32 -7.57
CA THR A 26 0.34 -9.95 -6.15
C THR A 26 -0.91 -9.10 -5.91
N ALA A 27 -1.17 -8.12 -6.78
CA ALA A 27 -2.38 -7.31 -6.72
C ALA A 27 -3.65 -8.14 -6.86
N ILE A 28 -3.67 -9.11 -7.79
CA ILE A 28 -4.81 -10.01 -8.00
C ILE A 28 -5.10 -10.83 -6.74
N TYR A 29 -4.11 -11.44 -6.13
CA TYR A 29 -4.31 -12.23 -4.91
C TYR A 29 -4.87 -11.40 -3.76
N THR A 30 -4.32 -10.23 -3.52
CA THR A 30 -4.79 -9.33 -2.46
C THR A 30 -6.21 -8.82 -2.74
N TYR A 31 -6.53 -8.51 -4.00
CA TYR A 31 -7.86 -8.12 -4.44
C TYR A 31 -8.90 -9.23 -4.21
N ILE A 32 -8.60 -10.45 -4.66
CA ILE A 32 -9.51 -11.59 -4.53
C ILE A 32 -9.84 -11.87 -3.07
N ILE A 33 -8.84 -11.83 -2.18
CA ILE A 33 -9.05 -12.05 -0.75
C ILE A 33 -9.97 -10.97 -0.18
N ALA A 34 -9.73 -9.69 -0.46
CA ALA A 34 -10.61 -8.62 -0.01
C ALA A 34 -12.05 -8.85 -0.47
N LYS A 35 -12.24 -9.05 -1.77
CA LYS A 35 -13.59 -9.16 -2.36
C LYS A 35 -14.33 -10.44 -1.95
N LYS A 36 -13.62 -11.56 -1.79
CA LYS A 36 -14.21 -12.82 -1.29
C LYS A 36 -14.89 -12.66 0.07
N TYR A 37 -14.32 -11.82 0.94
CA TYR A 37 -14.84 -11.61 2.30
C TYR A 37 -15.58 -10.27 2.48
N GLY A 38 -15.96 -9.60 1.39
CA GLY A 38 -16.67 -8.32 1.45
C GLY A 38 -15.86 -7.19 2.07
N GLY A 39 -14.54 -7.29 1.96
CA GLY A 39 -13.59 -6.35 2.55
C GLY A 39 -13.11 -5.26 1.60
N ASP A 40 -12.13 -4.49 2.06
CA ASP A 40 -11.53 -3.39 1.30
C ASP A 40 -10.19 -3.79 0.68
N PHE A 41 -10.00 -3.46 -0.58
CA PHE A 41 -8.74 -3.51 -1.29
C PHE A 41 -8.12 -2.11 -1.33
N ILE A 42 -6.94 -1.96 -0.75
CA ILE A 42 -6.27 -0.67 -0.54
C ILE A 42 -5.06 -0.58 -1.46
N LEU A 43 -4.91 0.55 -2.13
CA LEU A 43 -3.71 0.89 -2.88
C LEU A 43 -2.87 1.88 -2.08
N ARG A 44 -1.60 1.55 -1.81
CA ARG A 44 -0.63 2.47 -1.23
C ARG A 44 0.62 2.53 -2.09
N ILE A 45 0.98 3.71 -2.54
CA ILE A 45 2.20 3.95 -3.30
C ILE A 45 3.39 4.02 -2.35
N GLU A 46 4.40 3.18 -2.58
CA GLU A 46 5.64 3.16 -1.81
C GLU A 46 6.76 3.82 -2.61
N ASP A 47 6.87 5.14 -2.47
CA ASP A 47 7.73 6.03 -3.25
C ASP A 47 9.01 6.48 -2.52
N THR A 48 9.45 5.75 -1.52
CA THR A 48 10.63 6.12 -0.71
C THR A 48 11.95 5.97 -1.45
N ASP A 49 12.01 5.15 -2.50
CA ASP A 49 13.17 5.02 -3.38
C ASP A 49 13.16 6.11 -4.46
N GLN A 50 13.62 7.30 -4.05
CA GLN A 50 13.61 8.48 -4.92
C GLN A 50 14.62 8.40 -6.09
N GLU A 51 15.67 7.58 -5.97
CA GLU A 51 16.65 7.39 -7.04
C GLU A 51 16.07 6.61 -8.23
N ARG A 52 15.12 5.72 -7.96
CA ARG A 52 14.44 4.92 -8.97
C ARG A 52 13.04 5.41 -9.30
N TYR A 53 12.64 6.56 -8.76
CA TYR A 53 11.34 7.15 -9.09
C TYR A 53 11.26 7.51 -10.58
N VAL A 54 10.18 7.10 -11.22
CA VAL A 54 9.91 7.40 -12.63
C VAL A 54 8.66 8.27 -12.73
N GLU A 55 8.79 9.43 -13.35
CA GLU A 55 7.65 10.32 -13.59
C GLU A 55 6.57 9.61 -14.43
N GLY A 56 5.32 9.76 -14.04
CA GLY A 56 4.18 9.10 -14.69
C GLY A 56 4.00 7.61 -14.31
N ALA A 57 4.88 7.03 -13.48
CA ALA A 57 4.76 5.64 -13.07
C ALA A 57 3.52 5.37 -12.20
N VAL A 58 3.12 6.34 -11.38
CA VAL A 58 1.91 6.21 -10.54
C VAL A 58 0.65 6.09 -11.40
N GLU A 59 0.51 6.93 -12.43
CA GLU A 59 -0.59 6.89 -13.39
C GLU A 59 -0.63 5.56 -14.14
N LYS A 60 0.54 5.03 -14.51
CA LYS A 60 0.65 3.70 -15.14
C LYS A 60 0.19 2.57 -14.22
N ILE A 61 0.47 2.67 -12.92
CA ILE A 61 -0.04 1.72 -11.93
C ILE A 61 -1.57 1.78 -11.88
N TYR A 62 -2.14 2.98 -11.80
CA TYR A 62 -3.60 3.16 -11.81
C TYR A 62 -4.24 2.59 -13.06
N ASP A 63 -3.72 2.93 -14.22
CA ASP A 63 -4.25 2.46 -15.52
C ASP A 63 -4.18 0.93 -15.62
N THR A 64 -3.06 0.33 -15.25
CA THR A 64 -2.88 -1.13 -15.29
C THR A 64 -3.91 -1.83 -14.39
N LEU A 65 -4.09 -1.37 -13.16
CA LEU A 65 -5.05 -1.95 -12.24
C LEU A 65 -6.49 -1.79 -12.76
N ARG A 66 -6.85 -0.61 -13.29
CA ARG A 66 -8.19 -0.35 -13.86
C ARG A 66 -8.48 -1.23 -15.06
N VAL A 67 -7.55 -1.35 -15.98
CA VAL A 67 -7.70 -2.23 -17.18
C VAL A 67 -7.91 -3.68 -16.77
N CYS A 68 -7.25 -4.13 -15.69
CA CYS A 68 -7.42 -5.47 -15.15
C CYS A 68 -8.69 -5.63 -14.25
N GLY A 69 -9.47 -4.58 -14.06
CA GLY A 69 -10.66 -4.62 -13.21
C GLY A 69 -10.38 -4.66 -11.71
N LEU A 70 -9.17 -4.35 -11.28
CA LEU A 70 -8.75 -4.36 -9.88
C LEU A 70 -8.96 -2.97 -9.25
N ASN A 71 -10.20 -2.55 -9.11
CA ASN A 71 -10.54 -1.26 -8.53
C ASN A 71 -10.33 -1.28 -7.01
N TRP A 72 -9.66 -0.25 -6.48
CA TRP A 72 -9.38 -0.10 -5.06
C TRP A 72 -10.45 0.74 -4.35
N ASP A 73 -10.63 0.45 -3.07
CA ASP A 73 -11.62 1.11 -2.22
C ASP A 73 -11.02 2.30 -1.46
N GLU A 74 -9.69 2.30 -1.28
CA GLU A 74 -8.90 3.38 -0.68
C GLU A 74 -7.57 3.51 -1.42
N GLY A 75 -7.09 4.74 -1.59
CA GLY A 75 -5.83 4.99 -2.28
C GLY A 75 -5.47 6.48 -2.34
N PRO A 76 -4.31 6.83 -2.95
CA PRO A 76 -3.83 8.20 -2.99
C PRO A 76 -4.76 9.16 -3.73
N ASP A 77 -5.46 8.68 -4.75
CA ASP A 77 -6.35 9.46 -5.59
C ASP A 77 -7.76 9.62 -5.01
N ILE A 78 -8.26 8.60 -4.33
CA ILE A 78 -9.62 8.59 -3.79
C ILE A 78 -9.68 8.81 -2.27
N GLY A 79 -8.55 8.76 -1.59
CA GLY A 79 -8.49 8.91 -0.14
C GLY A 79 -9.05 7.71 0.64
N GLY A 80 -9.38 7.95 1.89
CA GLY A 80 -9.93 6.96 2.81
C GLY A 80 -9.66 7.33 4.28
N PRO A 81 -10.11 6.49 5.24
CA PRO A 81 -10.10 6.84 6.66
C PRO A 81 -8.72 6.78 7.33
N VAL A 82 -7.73 6.15 6.71
CA VAL A 82 -6.40 5.89 7.30
C VAL A 82 -5.24 6.42 6.44
N GLY A 83 -5.50 7.48 5.67
CA GLY A 83 -4.47 8.16 4.88
C GLY A 83 -3.31 8.73 5.73
N PRO A 84 -2.28 9.29 5.06
CA PRO A 84 -2.04 9.31 3.62
C PRO A 84 -1.74 7.94 3.02
N TYR A 85 -1.97 7.78 1.70
CA TYR A 85 -1.73 6.52 0.98
C TYR A 85 -0.50 6.57 0.07
N THR A 86 0.34 7.57 0.23
CA THR A 86 1.67 7.68 -0.36
C THR A 86 2.70 7.62 0.76
N GLN A 87 3.69 6.73 0.67
CA GLN A 87 4.57 6.44 1.80
C GLN A 87 5.42 7.64 2.22
N SER A 88 5.93 8.44 1.29
CA SER A 88 6.70 9.65 1.58
C SER A 88 5.93 10.65 2.45
N GLU A 89 4.62 10.74 2.29
CA GLU A 89 3.74 11.60 3.08
C GLU A 89 3.53 11.08 4.52
N ARG A 90 3.92 9.84 4.80
CA ARG A 90 3.77 9.18 6.12
C ARG A 90 5.02 9.25 6.99
N MET A 91 6.12 9.82 6.50
CA MET A 91 7.42 9.80 7.19
C MET A 91 7.36 10.35 8.62
N GLY A 92 6.56 11.38 8.85
CA GLY A 92 6.37 11.98 10.19
C GLY A 92 5.72 11.04 11.21
N ILE A 93 4.95 10.05 10.75
CA ILE A 93 4.26 9.07 11.61
C ILE A 93 5.23 8.00 12.12
N TYR A 94 6.20 7.60 11.32
CA TYR A 94 7.05 6.43 11.60
C TYR A 94 7.92 6.59 12.83
N LYS A 95 8.46 7.78 13.06
CA LYS A 95 9.33 8.05 14.21
C LYS A 95 8.61 7.78 15.55
N GLU A 96 7.37 8.23 15.67
CA GLU A 96 6.57 8.02 16.88
C GLU A 96 6.38 6.52 17.17
N TYR A 97 5.99 5.75 16.15
CA TYR A 97 5.80 4.31 16.32
C TYR A 97 7.12 3.55 16.55
N ALA A 98 8.21 3.96 15.92
CA ALA A 98 9.53 3.39 16.19
C ALA A 98 9.96 3.59 17.64
N LEU A 99 9.76 4.79 18.19
CA LEU A 99 10.04 5.07 19.61
C LEU A 99 9.16 4.24 20.56
N LYS A 100 7.87 4.09 20.27
CA LYS A 100 6.97 3.22 21.04
C LYS A 100 7.44 1.76 21.05
N LEU A 101 7.97 1.25 19.93
CA LEU A 101 8.53 -0.08 19.87
C LEU A 101 9.79 -0.23 20.73
N ILE A 102 10.66 0.79 20.75
CA ILE A 102 11.84 0.80 21.61
C ILE A 102 11.44 0.83 23.09
N GLU A 103 10.52 1.70 23.48
CA GLU A 103 10.00 1.81 24.85
C GLU A 103 9.36 0.51 25.35
N SER A 104 8.67 -0.20 24.47
CA SER A 104 8.04 -1.50 24.78
C SER A 104 9.00 -2.70 24.70
N GLY A 105 10.27 -2.49 24.37
CA GLY A 105 11.29 -3.55 24.28
C GLY A 105 11.22 -4.42 23.02
N HIS A 106 10.46 -3.99 22.00
CA HIS A 106 10.31 -4.74 20.73
C HIS A 106 11.24 -4.24 19.61
N ALA A 107 12.00 -3.17 19.88
CA ALA A 107 13.03 -2.66 18.98
C ALA A 107 14.20 -2.08 19.78
N TYR A 108 15.34 -1.89 19.13
CA TYR A 108 16.53 -1.29 19.73
C TYR A 108 17.26 -0.39 18.73
N TYR A 109 18.08 0.53 19.22
CA TYR A 109 18.96 1.33 18.37
C TYR A 109 20.11 0.47 17.84
N CYS A 110 20.36 0.56 16.53
CA CYS A 110 21.52 -0.04 15.88
C CYS A 110 22.45 1.09 15.40
N PHE A 111 23.70 1.06 15.82
CA PHE A 111 24.72 2.07 15.49
C PHE A 111 25.75 1.52 14.53
#